data_e58a8c6b76c76414796f30431aa6f7dd
#
_entry.id   e58a8c6b76c76414796f30431aa6f7dd
#
_cell.length_a   1.000
_cell.length_b   1.000
_cell.length_c   1.000
_cell.angle_alpha   90.00
_cell.angle_beta   90.00
_cell.angle_gamma   90.00
#
_symmetry.space_group_name_H-M   'P 1'
#
loop_
_entity.id
_entity.type
_entity.pdbx_description
1 polymer ?
#
loop_
_entity_poly.entity_id
_entity_poly.type
_entity_poly.pdbx_seq_one_letter_code
_entity_poly.pdbx_strand_id
1 'polypeptide(L)'
;MGMKAVVLSIVAALAASSSVGSETIKLPAPDGDSGVTVTQALKARHSERAFADKELSPELLSGVLWAANGFNRPDKRTNATGLNKQEISVYAIMKSGAYRYDAKGNALVKMCDEDLRPAVAGHQSFAATAPVSLLIAADVSDPIYTGARSSLSNYDAGIVSGNIYLYCAANGLATVCRRSMDNDALKKALKLPDTTMLHLNHPIGYPSGGKGTTVGASSAKAERNREAMRLFEKCINTNDLELGRKLISEKAAFDTPVSPTPLCGAEGYLSVVTLMRKSFPDVQWKLVDMVADEKTVAVQWECSGTFNGDEPFAGLQPNGRRFSTTVMNFYTFDDDGKIFKDVAATGIAGILKGIGAIK
;
A
#
# COMPACT_ATOMS: atom_id res chain seq x y z
N MET A 1 -76.30 2.43 -43.01
CA MET A 1 -75.47 1.24 -43.25
C MET A 1 -74.07 1.58 -42.84
N GLY A 2 -73.71 1.21 -41.67
CA GLY A 2 -72.43 1.55 -41.09
C GLY A 2 -71.46 0.35 -41.06
N MET A 3 -70.33 0.50 -41.67
CA MET A 3 -69.18 -0.46 -41.55
C MET A 3 -68.39 -0.18 -40.29
N LYS A 4 -68.36 -1.14 -39.38
CA LYS A 4 -67.54 -1.11 -38.20
C LYS A 4 -66.12 -1.59 -38.57
N ALA A 5 -65.15 -0.70 -38.45
CA ALA A 5 -63.72 -1.04 -38.55
C ALA A 5 -63.26 -1.72 -37.24
N VAL A 6 -62.78 -2.94 -37.39
CA VAL A 6 -62.12 -3.66 -36.29
C VAL A 6 -60.63 -3.25 -36.26
N VAL A 7 -60.25 -2.53 -35.21
CA VAL A 7 -58.83 -2.21 -34.95
C VAL A 7 -58.21 -3.39 -34.23
N LEU A 8 -57.29 -4.10 -34.89
CA LEU A 8 -56.49 -5.18 -34.32
C LEU A 8 -55.23 -4.57 -33.66
N SER A 9 -55.27 -4.47 -32.36
CA SER A 9 -54.08 -4.01 -31.59
C SER A 9 -53.10 -5.16 -31.46
N ILE A 10 -51.96 -5.08 -32.16
CA ILE A 10 -50.84 -5.97 -31.99
C ILE A 10 -50.03 -5.40 -30.82
N VAL A 11 -50.10 -6.04 -29.63
CA VAL A 11 -49.19 -5.80 -28.52
C VAL A 11 -47.91 -6.59 -28.81
N ALA A 12 -46.91 -5.89 -29.32
CA ALA A 12 -45.55 -6.43 -29.40
C ALA A 12 -44.94 -6.41 -27.99
N ALA A 13 -44.89 -7.57 -27.36
CA ALA A 13 -44.10 -7.75 -26.15
C ALA A 13 -42.62 -7.69 -26.52
N LEU A 14 -41.98 -6.53 -26.31
CA LEU A 14 -40.53 -6.45 -26.26
C LEU A 14 -40.08 -7.22 -25.01
N ALA A 15 -39.62 -8.45 -25.19
CA ALA A 15 -38.80 -9.11 -24.22
C ALA A 15 -37.46 -8.35 -24.12
N ALA A 16 -37.34 -7.46 -23.15
CA ALA A 16 -36.06 -6.89 -22.75
C ALA A 16 -35.26 -8.03 -22.16
N SER A 17 -34.38 -8.64 -22.97
CA SER A 17 -33.29 -9.45 -22.46
C SER A 17 -32.33 -8.50 -21.73
N SER A 18 -32.58 -8.33 -20.43
CA SER A 18 -31.57 -7.77 -19.54
C SER A 18 -30.36 -8.69 -19.57
N SER A 19 -29.35 -8.32 -20.33
CA SER A 19 -27.98 -8.82 -20.10
C SER A 19 -27.62 -8.39 -18.69
N VAL A 20 -27.70 -9.32 -17.75
CA VAL A 20 -27.12 -9.15 -16.40
C VAL A 20 -25.61 -9.05 -16.63
N GLY A 21 -25.11 -7.86 -16.86
CA GLY A 21 -23.69 -7.58 -16.80
C GLY A 21 -23.22 -7.96 -15.39
N SER A 22 -22.32 -8.90 -15.26
CA SER A 22 -21.75 -9.26 -13.95
C SER A 22 -21.18 -7.99 -13.31
N GLU A 23 -21.63 -7.69 -12.09
CA GLU A 23 -21.11 -6.56 -11.32
C GLU A 23 -19.58 -6.68 -11.23
N THR A 24 -18.89 -5.61 -11.58
CA THR A 24 -17.42 -5.56 -11.56
C THR A 24 -16.96 -4.44 -10.64
N ILE A 25 -16.17 -4.78 -9.64
CA ILE A 25 -15.58 -3.85 -8.68
C ILE A 25 -14.15 -3.59 -9.10
N LYS A 26 -13.84 -2.37 -9.53
CA LYS A 26 -12.49 -1.96 -9.86
C LYS A 26 -11.67 -1.83 -8.57
N LEU A 27 -10.50 -2.43 -8.53
CA LEU A 27 -9.57 -2.33 -7.41
C LEU A 27 -8.57 -1.17 -7.63
N PRO A 28 -8.07 -0.53 -6.55
CA PRO A 28 -6.96 0.42 -6.66
C PRO A 28 -5.72 -0.28 -7.21
N ALA A 29 -4.77 0.49 -7.75
CA ALA A 29 -3.49 -0.06 -8.15
C ALA A 29 -2.85 -0.77 -6.95
N PRO A 30 -2.29 -1.98 -7.12
CA PRO A 30 -1.63 -2.66 -6.03
C PRO A 30 -0.42 -1.82 -5.59
N ASP A 31 -0.33 -1.54 -4.29
CA ASP A 31 0.87 -0.95 -3.72
C ASP A 31 1.98 -2.01 -3.73
N GLY A 32 3.02 -1.73 -4.50
CA GLY A 32 4.15 -2.66 -4.68
C GLY A 32 5.24 -2.53 -3.64
N ASP A 33 5.18 -1.51 -2.76
CA ASP A 33 6.23 -1.25 -1.78
C ASP A 33 5.69 -1.21 -0.34
N SER A 34 5.78 -2.36 0.32
CA SER A 34 5.51 -2.45 1.77
C SER A 34 6.67 -1.93 2.64
N GLY A 35 7.80 -1.55 2.06
CA GLY A 35 9.04 -1.25 2.77
C GLY A 35 9.68 -2.46 3.49
N VAL A 36 9.15 -3.68 3.28
CA VAL A 36 9.60 -4.92 3.92
C VAL A 36 10.40 -5.76 2.96
N THR A 37 11.61 -6.13 3.35
CA THR A 37 12.42 -7.06 2.54
C THR A 37 11.82 -8.47 2.56
N VAL A 38 12.10 -9.26 1.51
CA VAL A 38 11.70 -10.68 1.44
C VAL A 38 12.21 -11.45 2.67
N THR A 39 13.43 -11.16 3.13
CA THR A 39 14.00 -11.80 4.32
C THR A 39 13.21 -11.48 5.59
N GLN A 40 12.75 -10.24 5.74
CA GLN A 40 11.91 -9.84 6.86
C GLN A 40 10.52 -10.51 6.79
N ALA A 41 9.90 -10.54 5.60
CA ALA A 41 8.63 -11.23 5.39
C ALA A 41 8.74 -12.74 5.71
N LEU A 42 9.83 -13.39 5.27
CA LEU A 42 10.09 -14.81 5.59
C LEU A 42 10.25 -15.06 7.10
N LYS A 43 10.94 -14.16 7.83
CA LYS A 43 11.10 -14.25 9.29
C LYS A 43 9.78 -14.07 10.03
N ALA A 44 8.90 -13.18 9.52
CA ALA A 44 7.62 -12.87 10.13
C ALA A 44 6.51 -13.87 9.77
N ARG A 45 6.66 -14.56 8.63
CA ARG A 45 5.65 -15.50 8.11
C ARG A 45 5.33 -16.60 9.13
N HIS A 46 4.09 -16.65 9.56
CA HIS A 46 3.53 -17.74 10.40
C HIS A 46 2.07 -18.00 10.00
N SER A 47 1.50 -19.08 10.51
CA SER A 47 0.07 -19.38 10.34
C SER A 47 -0.70 -18.79 11.50
N GLU A 48 -1.58 -17.82 11.21
CA GLU A 48 -2.47 -17.19 12.19
C GLU A 48 -3.93 -17.55 11.88
N ARG A 49 -4.70 -17.87 12.92
CA ARG A 49 -6.06 -18.39 12.82
C ARG A 49 -7.10 -17.56 13.55
N ALA A 50 -6.70 -16.44 14.12
CA ALA A 50 -7.56 -15.53 14.84
C ALA A 50 -7.65 -14.19 14.12
N PHE A 51 -8.84 -13.81 13.67
CA PHE A 51 -9.09 -12.65 12.85
C PHE A 51 -9.89 -11.60 13.61
N ALA A 52 -9.54 -10.32 13.45
CA ALA A 52 -10.35 -9.21 13.93
C ALA A 52 -11.60 -9.06 13.05
N ASP A 53 -12.70 -8.65 13.65
CA ASP A 53 -13.91 -8.26 12.92
C ASP A 53 -13.74 -6.88 12.27
N LYS A 54 -12.94 -6.88 11.19
CA LYS A 54 -12.59 -5.68 10.44
C LYS A 54 -12.32 -6.04 8.99
N GLU A 55 -13.00 -5.37 8.07
CA GLU A 55 -12.79 -5.55 6.64
C GLU A 55 -11.38 -5.09 6.23
N LEU A 56 -10.82 -5.73 5.20
CA LEU A 56 -9.57 -5.27 4.60
C LEU A 56 -9.80 -3.96 3.86
N SER A 57 -8.81 -3.07 3.87
CA SER A 57 -8.84 -1.91 2.97
C SER A 57 -8.79 -2.36 1.51
N PRO A 58 -9.36 -1.59 0.57
CA PRO A 58 -9.29 -1.90 -0.85
C PRO A 58 -7.86 -2.08 -1.38
N GLU A 59 -6.90 -1.33 -0.83
CA GLU A 59 -5.47 -1.38 -1.20
C GLU A 59 -4.85 -2.72 -0.79
N LEU A 60 -5.09 -3.16 0.45
CA LEU A 60 -4.60 -4.45 0.94
C LEU A 60 -5.26 -5.63 0.22
N LEU A 61 -6.55 -5.53 -0.08
CA LEU A 61 -7.25 -6.54 -0.88
C LEU A 61 -6.67 -6.62 -2.30
N SER A 62 -6.47 -5.46 -2.95
CA SER A 62 -5.84 -5.38 -4.26
C SER A 62 -4.43 -5.97 -4.25
N GLY A 63 -3.63 -5.58 -3.30
CA GLY A 63 -2.24 -6.02 -3.18
C GLY A 63 -2.11 -7.53 -2.95
N VAL A 64 -2.91 -8.13 -2.08
CA VAL A 64 -2.86 -9.59 -1.84
C VAL A 64 -3.36 -10.37 -3.06
N LEU A 65 -4.35 -9.89 -3.79
CA LEU A 65 -4.83 -10.51 -5.03
C LEU A 65 -3.77 -10.42 -6.14
N TRP A 66 -3.11 -9.27 -6.26
CA TRP A 66 -2.00 -9.09 -7.19
C TRP A 66 -0.82 -10.00 -6.83
N ALA A 67 -0.42 -10.06 -5.56
CA ALA A 67 0.64 -10.96 -5.11
C ALA A 67 0.29 -12.43 -5.42
N ALA A 68 -0.97 -12.83 -5.23
CA ALA A 68 -1.45 -14.17 -5.50
C ALA A 68 -1.39 -14.55 -6.97
N ASN A 69 -1.94 -13.72 -7.87
CA ASN A 69 -2.10 -14.07 -9.29
C ASN A 69 -2.18 -12.85 -10.23
N GLY A 70 -1.56 -11.73 -9.88
CA GLY A 70 -1.50 -10.53 -10.73
C GLY A 70 -0.50 -10.65 -11.88
N PHE A 71 -0.39 -9.60 -12.68
CA PHE A 71 0.64 -9.48 -13.70
C PHE A 71 1.77 -8.57 -13.21
N ASN A 72 3.02 -9.05 -13.26
CA ASN A 72 4.23 -8.27 -13.00
C ASN A 72 5.00 -7.92 -14.27
N ARG A 73 4.61 -8.51 -15.40
CA ARG A 73 5.10 -8.27 -16.76
C ARG A 73 3.92 -8.43 -17.72
N PRO A 74 4.00 -7.95 -18.97
CA PRO A 74 2.85 -7.92 -19.89
C PRO A 74 2.10 -9.26 -20.06
N ASP A 75 2.81 -10.38 -20.03
CA ASP A 75 2.28 -11.73 -20.26
C ASP A 75 2.63 -12.73 -19.15
N LYS A 76 3.17 -12.28 -18.02
CA LYS A 76 3.61 -13.13 -16.91
C LYS A 76 2.94 -12.73 -15.60
N ARG A 77 2.57 -13.75 -14.85
CA ARG A 77 2.01 -13.61 -13.51
C ARG A 77 3.07 -13.39 -12.44
N THR A 78 2.65 -12.93 -11.29
CA THR A 78 3.46 -12.92 -10.05
C THR A 78 3.83 -14.32 -9.60
N ASN A 79 3.02 -15.32 -9.90
CA ASN A 79 3.29 -16.74 -9.69
C ASN A 79 3.75 -17.41 -11.02
N ALA A 80 4.74 -18.27 -10.92
CA ALA A 80 5.09 -19.15 -12.04
C ALA A 80 4.04 -20.26 -12.19
N THR A 81 3.80 -20.70 -13.41
CA THR A 81 3.01 -21.90 -13.71
C THR A 81 3.76 -22.79 -14.71
N GLY A 82 3.51 -24.09 -14.65
CA GLY A 82 4.13 -25.05 -15.57
C GLY A 82 3.88 -24.66 -17.03
N LEU A 83 4.96 -24.48 -17.81
CA LEU A 83 4.90 -24.04 -19.22
C LEU A 83 4.12 -22.74 -19.46
N ASN A 84 3.99 -21.88 -18.45
CA ASN A 84 3.22 -20.63 -18.49
C ASN A 84 1.75 -20.85 -18.88
N LYS A 85 1.15 -21.93 -18.43
CA LYS A 85 -0.26 -22.26 -18.74
C LYS A 85 -1.25 -21.32 -18.09
N GLN A 86 -0.88 -20.71 -16.93
CA GLN A 86 -1.69 -19.73 -16.19
C GLN A 86 -3.10 -20.23 -15.85
N GLU A 87 -3.21 -21.51 -15.56
CA GLU A 87 -4.47 -22.21 -15.26
C GLU A 87 -5.09 -21.82 -13.91
N ILE A 88 -4.30 -21.17 -13.05
CA ILE A 88 -4.75 -20.76 -11.72
C ILE A 88 -5.72 -19.58 -11.81
N SER A 89 -6.85 -19.75 -11.16
CA SER A 89 -7.83 -18.69 -10.85
C SER A 89 -7.91 -18.45 -9.36
N VAL A 90 -8.04 -17.19 -8.94
CA VAL A 90 -8.22 -16.81 -7.54
C VAL A 90 -9.59 -16.18 -7.38
N TYR A 91 -10.32 -16.63 -6.37
CA TYR A 91 -11.64 -16.11 -6.01
C TYR A 91 -11.57 -15.47 -4.63
N ALA A 92 -12.09 -14.26 -4.50
CA ALA A 92 -12.27 -13.59 -3.21
C ALA A 92 -13.66 -13.92 -2.68
N ILE A 93 -13.74 -14.66 -1.58
CA ILE A 93 -14.95 -15.05 -0.91
C ILE A 93 -15.14 -14.13 0.29
N MET A 94 -16.16 -13.30 0.25
CA MET A 94 -16.45 -12.25 1.24
C MET A 94 -17.88 -12.36 1.74
N LYS A 95 -18.24 -11.63 2.80
CA LYS A 95 -19.60 -11.55 3.30
C LYS A 95 -20.60 -11.04 2.24
N SER A 96 -20.15 -10.15 1.38
CA SER A 96 -20.97 -9.53 0.30
C SER A 96 -21.14 -10.40 -0.93
N GLY A 97 -20.54 -11.59 -0.96
CA GLY A 97 -20.59 -12.53 -2.08
C GLY A 97 -19.24 -13.08 -2.47
N ALA A 98 -19.22 -13.80 -3.58
CA ALA A 98 -18.00 -14.40 -4.14
C ALA A 98 -17.64 -13.74 -5.48
N TYR A 99 -16.35 -13.48 -5.67
CA TYR A 99 -15.83 -12.72 -6.81
C TYR A 99 -14.61 -13.44 -7.41
N ARG A 100 -14.53 -13.47 -8.74
CA ARG A 100 -13.33 -13.92 -9.44
C ARG A 100 -12.40 -12.73 -9.66
N TYR A 101 -11.14 -12.88 -9.37
CA TYR A 101 -10.13 -11.86 -9.66
C TYR A 101 -9.82 -11.80 -11.15
N ASP A 102 -10.07 -10.67 -11.77
CA ASP A 102 -9.60 -10.32 -13.11
C ASP A 102 -8.26 -9.58 -12.99
N ALA A 103 -7.18 -10.32 -13.19
CA ALA A 103 -5.84 -9.77 -13.04
C ALA A 103 -5.47 -8.74 -14.12
N LYS A 104 -6.03 -8.83 -15.34
CA LYS A 104 -5.77 -7.85 -16.41
C LYS A 104 -6.45 -6.52 -16.11
N GLY A 105 -7.69 -6.60 -15.66
CA GLY A 105 -8.48 -5.44 -15.29
C GLY A 105 -8.15 -4.92 -13.89
N ASN A 106 -7.40 -5.65 -13.07
CA ASN A 106 -7.27 -5.45 -11.63
C ASN A 106 -8.64 -5.17 -11.00
N ALA A 107 -9.53 -6.15 -11.10
CA ALA A 107 -10.92 -6.01 -10.70
C ALA A 107 -11.48 -7.32 -10.14
N LEU A 108 -12.55 -7.21 -9.38
CA LEU A 108 -13.35 -8.33 -8.88
C LEU A 108 -14.63 -8.46 -9.73
N VAL A 109 -14.80 -9.59 -10.39
CA VAL A 109 -15.99 -9.93 -11.17
C VAL A 109 -16.89 -10.79 -10.31
N LYS A 110 -18.08 -10.31 -10.01
CA LYS A 110 -19.05 -10.99 -9.15
C LYS A 110 -19.51 -12.31 -9.75
N MET A 111 -19.44 -13.37 -8.97
CA MET A 111 -19.88 -14.71 -9.34
C MET A 111 -21.23 -15.06 -8.71
N CYS A 112 -21.44 -14.70 -7.43
CA CYS A 112 -22.72 -14.85 -6.74
C CYS A 112 -22.83 -13.88 -5.54
N ASP A 113 -24.03 -13.70 -5.00
CA ASP A 113 -24.33 -12.86 -3.84
C ASP A 113 -24.26 -13.60 -2.51
N GLU A 114 -24.07 -14.91 -2.55
CA GLU A 114 -24.07 -15.76 -1.36
C GLU A 114 -22.75 -15.62 -0.56
N ASP A 115 -22.86 -15.53 0.77
CA ASP A 115 -21.71 -15.63 1.66
C ASP A 115 -21.20 -17.08 1.72
N LEU A 116 -20.22 -17.40 0.91
CA LEU A 116 -19.62 -18.73 0.82
C LEU A 116 -18.48 -18.97 1.83
N ARG A 117 -18.21 -18.02 2.77
CA ARG A 117 -17.17 -18.22 3.80
C ARG A 117 -17.43 -19.47 4.66
N PRO A 118 -18.67 -19.83 5.04
CA PRO A 118 -18.94 -21.11 5.73
C PRO A 118 -18.55 -22.33 4.89
N ALA A 119 -18.81 -22.35 3.58
CA ALA A 119 -18.41 -23.45 2.69
C ALA A 119 -16.88 -23.56 2.57
N VAL A 120 -16.17 -22.40 2.46
CA VAL A 120 -14.70 -22.36 2.49
C VAL A 120 -14.16 -22.84 3.85
N ALA A 121 -14.83 -22.51 4.96
CA ALA A 121 -14.41 -22.94 6.30
C ALA A 121 -14.57 -24.44 6.49
N GLY A 122 -15.62 -25.05 5.91
CA GLY A 122 -15.96 -26.45 6.15
C GLY A 122 -16.10 -26.73 7.65
N HIS A 123 -15.41 -27.74 8.15
CA HIS A 123 -15.43 -28.11 9.57
C HIS A 123 -14.51 -27.22 10.47
N GLN A 124 -13.78 -26.27 9.92
CA GLN A 124 -12.88 -25.38 10.67
C GLN A 124 -13.47 -23.96 10.77
N SER A 125 -14.47 -23.80 11.63
CA SER A 125 -15.32 -22.61 11.73
C SER A 125 -14.56 -21.29 11.90
N PHE A 126 -13.35 -21.29 12.48
CA PHE A 126 -12.52 -20.10 12.62
C PHE A 126 -12.25 -19.39 11.27
N ALA A 127 -12.19 -20.18 10.18
CA ALA A 127 -11.90 -19.60 8.86
C ALA A 127 -13.06 -18.75 8.30
N ALA A 128 -14.30 -18.98 8.76
CA ALA A 128 -15.44 -18.15 8.38
C ALA A 128 -15.47 -16.79 9.08
N THR A 129 -14.64 -16.58 10.13
CA THR A 129 -14.55 -15.28 10.81
C THR A 129 -13.67 -14.28 10.08
N ALA A 130 -12.82 -14.73 9.15
CA ALA A 130 -12.02 -13.84 8.34
C ALA A 130 -12.90 -12.98 7.41
N PRO A 131 -12.59 -11.69 7.20
CA PRO A 131 -13.37 -10.82 6.29
C PRO A 131 -13.33 -11.30 4.84
N VAL A 132 -12.24 -11.90 4.40
CA VAL A 132 -12.08 -12.50 3.08
C VAL A 132 -11.37 -13.85 3.14
N SER A 133 -11.76 -14.77 2.26
CA SER A 133 -10.99 -16.00 1.99
C SER A 133 -10.61 -16.04 0.51
N LEU A 134 -9.32 -16.16 0.19
CA LEU A 134 -8.88 -16.38 -1.17
C LEU A 134 -8.91 -17.88 -1.47
N LEU A 135 -9.77 -18.28 -2.40
CA LEU A 135 -9.87 -19.64 -2.92
C LEU A 135 -9.00 -19.76 -4.18
N ILE A 136 -8.09 -20.72 -4.19
CA ILE A 136 -7.16 -21.02 -5.28
C ILE A 136 -7.67 -22.23 -6.02
N ALA A 137 -8.02 -22.06 -7.30
CA ALA A 137 -8.53 -23.11 -8.17
C ALA A 137 -7.73 -23.16 -9.47
N ALA A 138 -7.73 -24.32 -10.12
CA ALA A 138 -7.11 -24.53 -11.43
C ALA A 138 -8.10 -25.15 -12.40
N ASP A 139 -8.10 -24.68 -13.65
CA ASP A 139 -8.75 -25.39 -14.75
C ASP A 139 -7.74 -26.40 -15.34
N VAL A 140 -8.00 -27.69 -15.11
CA VAL A 140 -7.16 -28.79 -15.59
C VAL A 140 -7.77 -29.50 -16.81
N SER A 141 -8.54 -28.78 -17.62
CA SER A 141 -9.13 -29.30 -18.86
C SER A 141 -8.08 -29.60 -19.95
N ASP A 142 -6.92 -28.91 -19.91
CA ASP A 142 -5.82 -29.15 -20.86
C ASP A 142 -5.24 -30.55 -20.62
N PRO A 143 -5.08 -31.39 -21.68
CA PRO A 143 -4.52 -32.72 -21.57
C PRO A 143 -3.11 -32.82 -20.97
N ILE A 144 -2.41 -31.70 -20.86
CA ILE A 144 -1.13 -31.62 -20.15
C ILE A 144 -1.21 -32.06 -18.70
N TYR A 145 -2.40 -31.86 -18.03
CA TYR A 145 -2.61 -32.21 -16.63
C TYR A 145 -2.96 -33.67 -16.43
N THR A 146 -2.41 -34.57 -17.24
CA THR A 146 -2.62 -36.03 -17.15
C THR A 146 -1.31 -36.79 -16.89
N GLY A 147 -1.43 -38.03 -16.44
CA GLY A 147 -0.28 -38.92 -16.20
C GLY A 147 0.71 -38.32 -15.22
N ALA A 148 1.98 -38.28 -15.53
CA ALA A 148 3.05 -37.74 -14.67
C ALA A 148 2.92 -36.23 -14.37
N ARG A 149 2.13 -35.51 -15.16
CA ARG A 149 1.92 -34.07 -15.01
C ARG A 149 0.61 -33.71 -14.27
N SER A 150 -0.15 -34.67 -13.82
CA SER A 150 -1.43 -34.45 -13.10
C SER A 150 -1.28 -33.61 -11.81
N SER A 151 -0.08 -33.57 -11.24
CA SER A 151 0.23 -32.79 -10.03
C SER A 151 0.72 -31.36 -10.29
N LEU A 152 0.93 -30.93 -11.55
CA LEU A 152 1.49 -29.59 -11.85
C LEU A 152 0.67 -28.48 -11.21
N SER A 153 -0.65 -28.51 -11.34
CA SER A 153 -1.52 -27.47 -10.78
C SER A 153 -1.47 -27.40 -9.23
N ASN A 154 -1.10 -28.51 -8.55
CA ASN A 154 -0.86 -28.50 -7.11
C ASN A 154 0.39 -27.69 -6.76
N TYR A 155 1.48 -27.85 -7.53
CA TYR A 155 2.71 -27.10 -7.32
C TYR A 155 2.49 -25.61 -7.60
N ASP A 156 1.80 -25.30 -8.69
CA ASP A 156 1.48 -23.94 -9.08
C ASP A 156 0.58 -23.25 -8.05
N ALA A 157 -0.41 -23.95 -7.50
CA ALA A 157 -1.22 -23.46 -6.36
C ALA A 157 -0.38 -23.23 -5.09
N GLY A 158 0.63 -24.07 -4.84
CA GLY A 158 1.58 -23.91 -3.74
C GLY A 158 2.41 -22.62 -3.88
N ILE A 159 2.83 -22.25 -5.10
CA ILE A 159 3.54 -20.98 -5.37
C ILE A 159 2.63 -19.79 -5.05
N VAL A 160 1.38 -19.82 -5.52
CA VAL A 160 0.38 -18.78 -5.17
C VAL A 160 0.19 -18.64 -3.67
N SER A 161 0.06 -19.78 -2.97
CA SER A 161 -0.05 -19.82 -1.50
C SER A 161 1.17 -19.18 -0.81
N GLY A 162 2.38 -19.45 -1.31
CA GLY A 162 3.62 -18.83 -0.84
C GLY A 162 3.61 -17.30 -0.98
N ASN A 163 3.18 -16.79 -2.13
CA ASN A 163 3.06 -15.37 -2.38
C ASN A 163 2.04 -14.70 -1.43
N ILE A 164 0.87 -15.35 -1.20
CA ILE A 164 -0.13 -14.85 -0.24
C ILE A 164 0.47 -14.77 1.16
N TYR A 165 1.17 -15.81 1.62
CA TYR A 165 1.82 -15.81 2.93
C TYR A 165 2.83 -14.69 3.08
N LEU A 166 3.69 -14.46 2.08
CA LEU A 166 4.72 -13.42 2.13
C LEU A 166 4.09 -12.02 2.11
N TYR A 167 3.07 -11.82 1.26
CA TYR A 167 2.35 -10.55 1.24
C TYR A 167 1.66 -10.26 2.58
N CYS A 168 0.95 -11.24 3.14
CA CYS A 168 0.30 -11.10 4.44
C CYS A 168 1.32 -10.79 5.54
N ALA A 169 2.45 -11.51 5.58
CA ALA A 169 3.50 -11.27 6.56
C ALA A 169 4.12 -9.88 6.43
N ALA A 170 4.34 -9.41 5.19
CA ALA A 170 4.89 -8.08 4.93
C ALA A 170 3.91 -6.95 5.33
N ASN A 171 2.61 -7.22 5.30
CA ASN A 171 1.57 -6.21 5.57
C ASN A 171 0.85 -6.42 6.90
N GLY A 172 1.39 -7.24 7.81
CA GLY A 172 0.82 -7.46 9.14
C GLY A 172 -0.57 -8.12 9.13
N LEU A 173 -0.88 -8.90 8.09
CA LEU A 173 -2.14 -9.62 7.97
C LEU A 173 -2.02 -11.05 8.50
N ALA A 174 -3.07 -11.51 9.15
CA ALA A 174 -3.26 -12.89 9.56
C ALA A 174 -3.71 -13.74 8.37
N THR A 175 -3.12 -14.92 8.21
CA THR A 175 -3.55 -15.93 7.24
C THR A 175 -3.08 -17.32 7.60
N VAL A 176 -3.76 -18.32 7.07
CA VAL A 176 -3.32 -19.72 7.11
C VAL A 176 -3.71 -20.44 5.83
N CYS A 177 -2.78 -21.17 5.24
CA CYS A 177 -3.05 -22.06 4.10
C CYS A 177 -3.87 -23.27 4.55
N ARG A 178 -4.97 -23.55 3.84
CA ARG A 178 -5.86 -24.65 4.16
C ARG A 178 -6.30 -25.37 2.88
N ARG A 179 -6.52 -26.69 2.99
CA ARG A 179 -7.14 -27.50 1.94
C ARG A 179 -8.59 -27.86 2.27
N SER A 180 -8.96 -27.82 3.54
CA SER A 180 -10.31 -28.18 4.01
C SER A 180 -11.32 -27.15 3.53
N MET A 181 -12.35 -27.59 2.81
CA MET A 181 -13.48 -26.81 2.31
C MET A 181 -14.57 -27.75 1.80
N ASP A 182 -15.78 -27.25 1.60
CA ASP A 182 -16.87 -27.95 0.92
C ASP A 182 -16.76 -27.74 -0.60
N ASN A 183 -16.08 -28.66 -1.29
CA ASN A 183 -15.82 -28.55 -2.72
C ASN A 183 -17.10 -28.54 -3.54
N ASP A 184 -18.10 -29.36 -3.18
CA ASP A 184 -19.32 -29.52 -3.98
C ASP A 184 -20.20 -28.26 -3.87
N ALA A 185 -20.37 -27.75 -2.65
CA ALA A 185 -21.08 -26.48 -2.43
C ALA A 185 -20.43 -25.31 -3.18
N LEU A 186 -19.09 -25.19 -3.10
CA LEU A 186 -18.33 -24.12 -3.78
C LEU A 186 -18.42 -24.24 -5.30
N LYS A 187 -18.21 -25.43 -5.88
CA LYS A 187 -18.30 -25.63 -7.33
C LYS A 187 -19.70 -25.29 -7.83
N LYS A 188 -20.75 -25.72 -7.12
CA LYS A 188 -22.14 -25.45 -7.47
C LYS A 188 -22.45 -23.96 -7.42
N ALA A 189 -22.11 -23.27 -6.32
CA ALA A 189 -22.42 -21.85 -6.12
C ALA A 189 -21.66 -20.97 -7.11
N LEU A 190 -20.39 -21.27 -7.37
CA LEU A 190 -19.54 -20.54 -8.33
C LEU A 190 -19.74 -20.97 -9.79
N LYS A 191 -20.59 -21.98 -10.04
CA LYS A 191 -20.87 -22.54 -11.39
C LYS A 191 -19.59 -22.96 -12.12
N LEU A 192 -18.67 -23.61 -11.39
CA LEU A 192 -17.39 -24.05 -11.95
C LEU A 192 -17.53 -25.35 -12.74
N PRO A 193 -16.81 -25.49 -13.88
CA PRO A 193 -16.73 -26.75 -14.61
C PRO A 193 -16.19 -27.91 -13.75
N ASP A 194 -16.56 -29.13 -14.10
CA ASP A 194 -16.06 -30.35 -13.43
C ASP A 194 -14.52 -30.45 -13.51
N THR A 195 -13.92 -29.93 -14.59
CA THR A 195 -12.47 -29.84 -14.79
C THR A 195 -11.78 -28.86 -13.83
N THR A 196 -12.52 -28.06 -13.09
CA THR A 196 -11.93 -27.15 -12.11
C THR A 196 -11.58 -27.89 -10.83
N MET A 197 -10.31 -27.85 -10.46
CA MET A 197 -9.81 -28.36 -9.19
C MET A 197 -9.70 -27.23 -8.16
N LEU A 198 -10.35 -27.39 -6.99
CA LEU A 198 -10.16 -26.49 -5.84
C LEU A 198 -8.99 -27.01 -5.02
N HIS A 199 -7.90 -26.23 -4.97
CA HIS A 199 -6.65 -26.66 -4.34
C HIS A 199 -6.54 -26.23 -2.88
N LEU A 200 -6.49 -24.92 -2.66
CA LEU A 200 -6.17 -24.31 -1.36
C LEU A 200 -7.09 -23.13 -1.11
N ASN A 201 -7.19 -22.76 0.17
CA ASN A 201 -7.79 -21.50 0.55
C ASN A 201 -6.99 -20.81 1.65
N HIS A 202 -7.08 -19.48 1.66
CA HIS A 202 -6.45 -18.61 2.63
C HIS A 202 -7.50 -17.66 3.22
N PRO A 203 -8.02 -17.91 4.44
CA PRO A 203 -8.69 -16.85 5.19
C PRO A 203 -7.68 -15.77 5.54
N ILE A 204 -8.05 -14.51 5.29
CA ILE A 204 -7.17 -13.35 5.46
C ILE A 204 -7.94 -12.26 6.19
N GLY A 205 -7.28 -11.62 7.15
CA GLY A 205 -7.82 -10.50 7.92
C GLY A 205 -6.74 -9.86 8.78
N TYR A 206 -7.10 -8.86 9.54
CA TYR A 206 -6.22 -8.36 10.59
C TYR A 206 -6.18 -9.39 11.74
N PRO A 207 -5.04 -9.58 12.43
CA PRO A 207 -4.95 -10.49 13.56
C PRO A 207 -5.81 -10.00 14.73
N SER A 208 -6.52 -10.91 15.41
CA SER A 208 -7.22 -10.59 16.65
C SER A 208 -6.23 -10.36 17.79
N GLY A 209 -6.45 -9.34 18.61
CA GLY A 209 -5.61 -9.05 19.79
C GLY A 209 -4.44 -8.11 19.58
N GLY A 210 -4.35 -7.43 18.44
CA GLY A 210 -3.40 -6.33 18.21
C GLY A 210 -1.92 -6.72 18.18
N LYS A 211 -1.59 -8.01 18.21
CA LYS A 211 -0.23 -8.54 18.13
C LYS A 211 0.11 -9.05 16.73
N GLY A 212 -0.34 -8.37 15.69
CA GLY A 212 0.27 -8.56 14.38
C GLY A 212 1.73 -8.15 14.50
N THR A 213 2.64 -9.07 14.19
CA THR A 213 4.05 -8.73 14.03
C THR A 213 4.10 -7.90 12.74
N THR A 214 3.91 -6.59 12.88
CA THR A 214 4.03 -5.63 11.78
C THR A 214 5.49 -5.55 11.39
N VAL A 215 5.94 -6.49 10.57
CA VAL A 215 7.15 -6.32 9.82
C VAL A 215 6.73 -5.51 8.59
N GLY A 216 6.87 -4.18 8.68
CA GLY A 216 6.64 -3.30 7.54
C GLY A 216 5.27 -2.63 7.38
N ALA A 217 4.25 -2.90 8.19
CA ALA A 217 3.26 -1.87 8.40
C ALA A 217 4.01 -0.73 9.09
N SER A 218 4.16 0.40 8.41
CA SER A 218 4.52 1.64 9.07
C SER A 218 3.67 1.69 10.34
N SER A 219 4.30 1.64 11.51
CA SER A 219 3.53 1.73 12.75
C SER A 219 2.70 3.00 12.65
N ALA A 220 1.55 3.07 13.30
CA ALA A 220 0.75 4.30 13.32
C ALA A 220 1.62 5.51 13.75
N LYS A 221 2.67 5.27 14.55
CA LYS A 221 3.67 6.27 14.92
C LYS A 221 4.56 6.67 13.74
N ALA A 222 5.05 5.72 12.95
CA ALA A 222 5.87 6.04 11.78
C ALA A 222 5.08 6.77 10.70
N GLU A 223 3.81 6.41 10.47
CA GLU A 223 2.96 7.15 9.51
C GLU A 223 2.62 8.56 10.03
N ARG A 224 2.31 8.71 11.31
CA ARG A 224 2.20 10.01 11.94
C ARG A 224 3.46 10.85 11.74
N ASN A 225 4.64 10.26 11.93
CA ASN A 225 5.91 10.94 11.76
C ASN A 225 6.16 11.35 10.29
N ARG A 226 5.76 10.51 9.31
CA ARG A 226 5.80 10.88 7.88
C ARG A 226 4.88 12.07 7.58
N GLU A 227 3.66 12.05 8.09
CA GLU A 227 2.72 13.15 7.88
C GLU A 227 3.22 14.44 8.54
N ALA A 228 3.79 14.36 9.74
CA ALA A 228 4.44 15.49 10.39
C ALA A 228 5.56 16.09 9.52
N MET A 229 6.36 15.27 8.81
CA MET A 229 7.40 15.76 7.91
C MET A 229 6.84 16.44 6.65
N ARG A 230 5.71 15.96 6.09
CA ARG A 230 5.03 16.67 4.98
C ARG A 230 4.51 18.04 5.42
N LEU A 231 3.93 18.12 6.61
CA LEU A 231 3.51 19.39 7.20
C LEU A 231 4.70 20.29 7.55
N PHE A 232 5.82 19.68 7.94
CA PHE A 232 7.06 20.41 8.24
C PHE A 232 7.67 21.04 7.01
N GLU A 233 7.63 20.40 5.83
CA GLU A 233 7.98 21.00 4.54
C GLU A 233 7.21 22.31 4.32
N LYS A 234 5.90 22.28 4.53
CA LYS A 234 5.06 23.48 4.44
C LYS A 234 5.49 24.53 5.47
N CYS A 235 5.69 24.10 6.72
CA CYS A 235 6.07 24.99 7.83
C CYS A 235 7.34 25.78 7.52
N ILE A 236 8.43 25.12 7.10
CA ILE A 236 9.70 25.80 6.81
C ILE A 236 9.63 26.64 5.54
N ASN A 237 8.84 26.27 4.54
CA ASN A 237 8.68 27.04 3.31
C ASN A 237 7.79 28.28 3.49
N THR A 238 6.86 28.28 4.42
CA THR A 238 6.01 29.44 4.74
C THR A 238 6.48 30.21 5.97
N ASN A 239 7.47 29.71 6.71
CA ASN A 239 7.93 30.21 8.00
C ASN A 239 6.78 30.37 9.01
N ASP A 240 5.89 29.37 9.04
CA ASP A 240 4.68 29.38 9.86
C ASP A 240 4.99 28.94 11.29
N LEU A 241 5.09 29.91 12.20
CA LEU A 241 5.41 29.67 13.60
C LEU A 241 4.31 28.89 14.35
N GLU A 242 3.05 29.12 14.02
CA GLU A 242 1.93 28.41 14.68
C GLU A 242 1.93 26.92 14.28
N LEU A 243 2.22 26.62 13.02
CA LEU A 243 2.41 25.26 12.56
C LEU A 243 3.67 24.65 13.18
N GLY A 244 4.76 25.44 13.28
CA GLY A 244 6.01 25.02 13.92
C GLY A 244 5.79 24.57 15.38
N ARG A 245 5.03 25.31 16.19
CA ARG A 245 4.69 24.95 17.59
C ARG A 245 3.90 23.65 17.70
N LYS A 246 3.13 23.30 16.67
CA LYS A 246 2.41 22.01 16.62
C LYS A 246 3.35 20.84 16.29
N LEU A 247 4.35 21.08 15.45
CA LEU A 247 5.23 20.05 14.90
C LEU A 247 6.54 19.85 15.65
N ILE A 248 7.04 20.90 16.33
CA ILE A 248 8.33 20.90 17.03
C ILE A 248 8.08 20.90 18.55
N SER A 249 8.79 20.03 19.25
CA SER A 249 8.71 19.96 20.71
C SER A 249 9.31 21.22 21.34
N GLU A 250 8.67 21.74 22.39
CA GLU A 250 9.21 22.85 23.19
C GLU A 250 10.55 22.51 23.85
N LYS A 251 10.79 21.21 24.10
CA LYS A 251 12.04 20.69 24.69
C LYS A 251 13.11 20.42 23.65
N ALA A 252 12.82 20.59 22.36
CA ALA A 252 13.81 20.37 21.30
C ALA A 252 14.94 21.38 21.38
N ALA A 253 16.17 20.92 21.19
CA ALA A 253 17.35 21.77 21.13
C ALA A 253 18.13 21.42 19.85
N PHE A 254 18.44 22.44 19.05
CA PHE A 254 19.08 22.29 17.74
C PHE A 254 20.45 22.98 17.73
N ASP A 255 21.49 22.19 17.50
CA ASP A 255 22.82 22.72 17.27
C ASP A 255 22.91 23.26 15.85
N THR A 256 23.43 24.48 15.68
CA THR A 256 23.53 25.14 14.40
C THR A 256 24.82 25.97 14.34
N PRO A 257 25.49 26.05 13.16
CA PRO A 257 26.68 26.89 13.00
C PRO A 257 26.42 28.39 13.17
N VAL A 258 25.16 28.83 13.16
CA VAL A 258 24.79 30.26 13.25
C VAL A 258 24.55 30.74 14.69
N SER A 259 24.61 29.82 15.68
CA SER A 259 24.46 30.17 17.11
C SER A 259 25.48 29.42 17.95
N PRO A 260 26.15 30.08 18.92
CA PRO A 260 27.07 29.43 19.83
C PRO A 260 26.37 28.56 20.90
N THR A 261 25.06 28.69 21.03
CA THR A 261 24.23 27.90 21.95
C THR A 261 23.08 27.24 21.17
N PRO A 262 22.62 26.05 21.60
CA PRO A 262 21.49 25.39 20.96
C PRO A 262 20.27 26.30 20.86
N LEU A 263 19.59 26.29 19.73
CA LEU A 263 18.32 26.98 19.52
C LEU A 263 17.19 26.06 19.98
N CYS A 264 16.23 26.58 20.75
CA CYS A 264 15.18 25.79 21.38
C CYS A 264 13.82 25.97 20.74
N GLY A 265 13.06 24.88 20.65
CA GLY A 265 11.67 24.89 20.22
C GLY A 265 11.45 25.35 18.77
N ALA A 266 10.20 25.68 18.46
CA ALA A 266 9.80 26.13 17.13
C ALA A 266 10.41 27.52 16.82
N GLU A 267 10.43 28.42 17.77
CA GLU A 267 11.01 29.76 17.64
C GLU A 267 12.49 29.68 17.26
N GLY A 268 13.25 28.85 17.97
CA GLY A 268 14.65 28.64 17.67
C GLY A 268 14.89 28.07 16.29
N TYR A 269 14.15 27.02 15.91
CA TYR A 269 14.28 26.41 14.58
C TYR A 269 13.94 27.40 13.46
N LEU A 270 12.79 28.07 13.55
CA LEU A 270 12.33 29.00 12.51
C LEU A 270 13.11 30.31 12.47
N SER A 271 13.87 30.65 13.52
CA SER A 271 14.81 31.78 13.47
C SER A 271 15.90 31.54 12.43
N VAL A 272 16.38 30.29 12.24
CA VAL A 272 17.34 29.93 11.20
C VAL A 272 16.71 30.06 9.80
N VAL A 273 15.46 29.63 9.64
CA VAL A 273 14.72 29.80 8.38
C VAL A 273 14.56 31.29 8.04
N THR A 274 14.23 32.12 9.05
CA THR A 274 14.13 33.57 8.89
C THR A 274 15.46 34.18 8.48
N LEU A 275 16.55 33.77 9.11
CA LEU A 275 17.89 34.23 8.75
C LEU A 275 18.27 33.83 7.33
N MET A 276 18.00 32.59 6.95
CA MET A 276 18.23 32.12 5.58
C MET A 276 17.48 32.96 4.54
N ARG A 277 16.23 33.34 4.80
CA ARG A 277 15.41 34.15 3.89
C ARG A 277 15.90 35.58 3.72
N LYS A 278 16.60 36.15 4.71
CA LYS A 278 17.24 37.47 4.55
C LYS A 278 18.35 37.48 3.49
N SER A 279 19.10 36.39 3.40
CA SER A 279 20.16 36.23 2.40
C SER A 279 19.66 35.60 1.09
N PHE A 280 18.65 34.72 1.18
CA PHE A 280 18.08 33.99 0.07
C PHE A 280 16.54 34.11 0.09
N PRO A 281 15.96 35.22 -0.40
CA PRO A 281 14.51 35.47 -0.28
C PRO A 281 13.61 34.38 -0.91
N ASP A 282 14.11 33.71 -1.94
CA ASP A 282 13.43 32.66 -2.69
C ASP A 282 13.81 31.23 -2.23
N VAL A 283 14.43 31.08 -1.07
CA VAL A 283 14.85 29.77 -0.57
C VAL A 283 13.67 28.83 -0.40
N GLN A 284 13.83 27.61 -0.93
CA GLN A 284 12.85 26.54 -0.84
C GLN A 284 13.52 25.23 -0.40
N TRP A 285 12.78 24.47 0.39
CA TRP A 285 13.10 23.08 0.75
C TRP A 285 12.02 22.19 0.17
N LYS A 286 12.41 21.26 -0.68
CA LYS A 286 11.54 20.26 -1.27
C LYS A 286 11.86 18.89 -0.68
N LEU A 287 10.88 18.24 -0.09
CA LEU A 287 10.98 16.87 0.37
C LEU A 287 11.03 15.95 -0.87
N VAL A 288 12.16 15.25 -1.06
CA VAL A 288 12.40 14.38 -2.22
C VAL A 288 12.06 12.93 -1.85
N ASP A 289 12.55 12.49 -0.70
CA ASP A 289 12.35 11.11 -0.23
C ASP A 289 12.44 11.05 1.30
N MET A 290 11.79 10.06 1.93
CA MET A 290 11.90 9.83 3.36
C MET A 290 11.69 8.37 3.75
N VAL A 291 12.42 7.95 4.76
CA VAL A 291 12.24 6.66 5.45
C VAL A 291 11.94 6.94 6.91
N ALA A 292 10.89 6.32 7.46
CA ALA A 292 10.46 6.55 8.82
C ALA A 292 10.29 5.25 9.61
N ASP A 293 10.69 5.29 10.86
CA ASP A 293 10.30 4.34 11.90
C ASP A 293 9.49 5.04 13.00
N GLU A 294 9.27 4.37 14.14
CA GLU A 294 8.47 4.89 15.25
C GLU A 294 9.08 6.12 15.95
N LYS A 295 10.38 6.34 15.80
CA LYS A 295 11.14 7.38 16.52
C LYS A 295 11.88 8.32 15.60
N THR A 296 12.24 7.87 14.39
CA THR A 296 13.16 8.60 13.52
C THR A 296 12.62 8.68 12.10
N VAL A 297 12.81 9.82 11.46
CA VAL A 297 12.59 9.99 10.02
C VAL A 297 13.90 10.48 9.40
N ALA A 298 14.45 9.71 8.47
CA ALA A 298 15.50 10.16 7.58
C ALA A 298 14.87 10.82 6.37
N VAL A 299 15.29 12.03 6.04
CA VAL A 299 14.71 12.81 4.93
C VAL A 299 15.81 13.29 3.99
N GLN A 300 15.54 13.16 2.70
CA GLN A 300 16.30 13.81 1.66
C GLN A 300 15.57 15.07 1.20
N TRP A 301 16.20 16.22 1.40
CA TRP A 301 15.74 17.50 0.92
C TRP A 301 16.50 17.93 -0.32
N GLU A 302 15.82 18.59 -1.26
CA GLU A 302 16.41 19.48 -2.22
C GLU A 302 16.24 20.91 -1.71
N CYS A 303 17.35 21.59 -1.42
CA CYS A 303 17.36 22.98 -0.99
C CYS A 303 17.90 23.84 -2.11
N SER A 304 17.15 24.89 -2.50
CA SER A 304 17.55 25.79 -3.57
C SER A 304 17.21 27.25 -3.24
N GLY A 305 17.94 28.18 -3.84
CA GLY A 305 17.70 29.60 -3.67
C GLY A 305 18.70 30.46 -4.44
N THR A 306 18.48 31.79 -4.40
CA THR A 306 19.33 32.81 -5.03
C THR A 306 19.92 33.71 -3.96
N PHE A 307 21.24 33.90 -3.96
CA PHE A 307 21.92 34.76 -3.02
C PHE A 307 21.81 36.23 -3.45
N ASN A 308 20.64 36.83 -3.26
CA ASN A 308 20.27 38.15 -3.66
C ASN A 308 19.45 38.94 -2.63
N GLY A 309 19.44 38.47 -1.38
CA GLY A 309 18.80 39.17 -0.26
C GLY A 309 19.61 40.35 0.26
N ASP A 310 19.21 40.85 1.42
CA ASP A 310 19.80 42.10 2.00
C ASP A 310 20.93 41.78 2.99
N GLU A 311 21.08 40.53 3.44
CA GLU A 311 22.04 40.18 4.46
C GLU A 311 23.18 39.33 3.89
N PRO A 312 24.42 39.56 4.36
CA PRO A 312 25.56 38.74 3.97
C PRO A 312 25.40 37.32 4.54
N PHE A 313 26.01 36.34 3.86
CA PHE A 313 26.01 34.95 4.29
C PHE A 313 27.44 34.37 4.20
N ALA A 314 27.90 33.74 5.27
CA ALA A 314 29.24 33.15 5.37
C ALA A 314 30.38 34.13 5.00
N GLY A 315 30.24 35.41 5.35
CA GLY A 315 31.22 36.43 5.07
C GLY A 315 31.20 37.00 3.63
N LEU A 316 30.31 36.51 2.76
CA LEU A 316 30.10 37.02 1.42
C LEU A 316 28.92 37.99 1.36
N GLN A 317 29.03 39.02 0.56
CA GLN A 317 27.90 39.86 0.18
C GLN A 317 27.04 39.16 -0.88
N PRO A 318 25.72 39.45 -0.93
CA PRO A 318 24.84 38.93 -1.97
C PRO A 318 25.43 39.18 -3.38
N ASN A 319 25.45 38.14 -4.20
CA ASN A 319 26.14 38.14 -5.47
C ASN A 319 25.31 37.60 -6.64
N GLY A 320 24.01 37.31 -6.41
CA GLY A 320 23.07 36.84 -7.41
C GLY A 320 23.27 35.39 -7.83
N ARG A 321 24.17 34.63 -7.22
CA ARG A 321 24.38 33.23 -7.55
C ARG A 321 23.23 32.37 -7.04
N ARG A 322 22.82 31.41 -7.87
CA ARG A 322 21.85 30.39 -7.51
C ARG A 322 22.58 29.15 -7.00
N PHE A 323 21.96 28.48 -6.04
CA PHE A 323 22.35 27.16 -5.61
C PHE A 323 21.17 26.18 -5.69
N SER A 324 21.46 24.92 -5.89
CA SER A 324 20.60 23.77 -5.61
C SER A 324 21.49 22.69 -5.02
N THR A 325 21.10 22.14 -3.90
CA THR A 325 21.87 21.14 -3.18
C THR A 325 20.97 20.15 -2.49
N THR A 326 21.45 18.91 -2.36
CA THR A 326 20.78 17.87 -1.58
C THR A 326 21.27 17.94 -0.14
N VAL A 327 20.33 17.88 0.81
CA VAL A 327 20.60 17.83 2.24
C VAL A 327 19.93 16.60 2.81
N MET A 328 20.64 15.85 3.65
CA MET A 328 20.13 14.69 4.36
C MET A 328 19.99 15.03 5.83
N ASN A 329 18.79 14.84 6.38
CA ASN A 329 18.52 15.05 7.81
C ASN A 329 17.95 13.80 8.45
N PHE A 330 18.27 13.63 9.73
CA PHE A 330 17.65 12.65 10.62
C PHE A 330 16.88 13.40 11.69
N TYR A 331 15.54 13.26 11.64
CA TYR A 331 14.65 13.85 12.65
C TYR A 331 14.25 12.80 13.66
N THR A 332 14.43 13.09 14.94
CA THR A 332 13.94 12.24 16.03
C THR A 332 12.65 12.86 16.59
N PHE A 333 11.66 12.00 16.85
CA PHE A 333 10.35 12.37 17.37
C PHE A 333 10.21 11.96 18.84
N ASP A 334 9.56 12.80 19.64
CA ASP A 334 9.15 12.46 20.99
C ASP A 334 7.88 11.57 21.02
N ASP A 335 7.44 11.18 22.21
CA ASP A 335 6.27 10.30 22.37
C ASP A 335 4.96 10.97 21.91
N ASP A 336 4.90 12.31 21.93
CA ASP A 336 3.76 13.09 21.43
C ASP A 336 3.76 13.25 19.91
N GLY A 337 4.84 12.81 19.23
CA GLY A 337 4.99 12.88 17.79
C GLY A 337 5.43 14.23 17.29
N LYS A 338 6.14 14.97 18.11
CA LYS A 338 6.78 16.22 17.72
C LYS A 338 8.27 16.02 17.44
N ILE A 339 8.82 16.80 16.52
CA ILE A 339 10.25 16.83 16.23
C ILE A 339 11.01 17.29 17.47
N PHE A 340 11.86 16.41 17.97
CA PHE A 340 12.66 16.64 19.17
C PHE A 340 14.13 16.94 18.86
N LYS A 341 14.66 16.38 17.76
CA LYS A 341 16.04 16.52 17.33
C LYS A 341 16.14 16.53 15.82
N ASP A 342 17.06 17.31 15.28
CA ASP A 342 17.44 17.33 13.87
C ASP A 342 18.96 17.21 13.77
N VAL A 343 19.44 16.31 12.92
CA VAL A 343 20.86 16.13 12.61
C VAL A 343 21.03 16.14 11.09
N ALA A 344 21.69 17.17 10.56
CA ALA A 344 22.00 17.28 9.14
C ALA A 344 23.34 16.59 8.82
N ALA A 345 23.33 15.70 7.81
CA ALA A 345 24.56 14.98 7.41
C ALA A 345 25.47 15.83 6.50
N THR A 346 24.92 16.63 5.60
CA THR A 346 25.70 17.44 4.65
C THR A 346 25.67 18.94 4.95
N GLY A 347 24.74 19.36 5.79
CA GLY A 347 24.61 20.71 6.28
C GLY A 347 24.69 21.78 5.19
N ILE A 348 25.37 22.88 5.53
CA ILE A 348 25.49 24.11 4.72
C ILE A 348 26.49 24.00 3.55
N ALA A 349 27.32 22.97 3.48
CA ALA A 349 28.46 22.89 2.54
C ALA A 349 28.03 23.06 1.06
N GLY A 350 26.91 22.46 0.67
CA GLY A 350 26.39 22.60 -0.70
C GLY A 350 25.95 24.03 -1.04
N ILE A 351 25.40 24.74 -0.08
CA ILE A 351 25.04 26.16 -0.21
C ILE A 351 26.31 26.99 -0.40
N LEU A 352 27.29 26.81 0.50
CA LEU A 352 28.58 27.53 0.45
C LEU A 352 29.30 27.34 -0.89
N LYS A 353 29.29 26.11 -1.42
CA LYS A 353 29.85 25.82 -2.75
C LYS A 353 29.06 26.54 -3.85
N GLY A 354 27.74 26.50 -3.83
CA GLY A 354 26.87 27.16 -4.83
C GLY A 354 27.07 28.65 -4.92
N ILE A 355 27.18 29.33 -3.79
CA ILE A 355 27.41 30.78 -3.72
C ILE A 355 28.89 31.17 -3.91
N GLY A 356 29.83 30.21 -3.95
CA GLY A 356 31.26 30.42 -4.16
C GLY A 356 32.05 30.79 -2.90
N ALA A 357 31.53 30.52 -1.72
CA ALA A 357 32.23 30.70 -0.46
C ALA A 357 33.34 29.63 -0.22
N ILE A 358 33.17 28.47 -0.82
CA ILE A 358 34.18 27.39 -0.83
C ILE A 358 34.31 26.81 -2.26
N LYS A 359 35.44 26.14 -2.55
CA LYS A 359 35.72 25.48 -3.83
C LYS A 359 35.10 24.07 -3.88
#